data_ba2e3aaec3c091c5fdecfb394ed7520f
#
_entry.id   ba2e3aaec3c091c5fdecfb394ed7520f
#
_cell.length_a   1.000
_cell.length_b   1.000
_cell.length_c   1.000
_cell.angle_alpha   90.00
_cell.angle_beta   90.00
_cell.angle_gamma   90.00
#
_symmetry.space_group_name_H-M   'P 1'
#
loop_
_entity.id
_entity.type
_entity.pdbx_description
1 polymer ?
#
loop_
_entity_poly.entity_id
_entity_poly.type
_entity_poly.pdbx_seq_one_letter_code
_entity_poly.pdbx_strand_id
1 'polypeptide(L)'
;MKKLAVGYALSASFCTFSKSIAQLKKLVEMGYDVIPIMSTNASTKDTRFGTAQTFVTEVENLTNKKVIRTIEDAEPVGPKKMCDVLVVAPCTGNTLGKIANAITDTPVTMAVKSHLRIQRP
;
A
#
# COMPACT_ATOMS: atom_id res chain seq x y z
N MET A 1 9.39 -14.85 18.43
CA MET A 1 8.35 -15.09 17.40
C MET A 1 8.47 -14.06 16.30
N LYS A 2 8.45 -14.50 15.04
CA LYS A 2 8.54 -13.61 13.89
C LYS A 2 7.28 -12.74 13.79
N LYS A 3 7.45 -11.43 13.59
CA LYS A 3 6.32 -10.52 13.33
C LYS A 3 5.65 -10.87 12.01
N LEU A 4 4.33 -10.84 11.98
CA LEU A 4 3.58 -10.93 10.75
C LEU A 4 3.80 -9.65 9.93
N ALA A 5 4.17 -9.81 8.67
CA ALA A 5 4.39 -8.67 7.76
C ALA A 5 3.11 -8.39 6.97
N VAL A 6 2.62 -7.17 7.09
CA VAL A 6 1.39 -6.72 6.41
C VAL A 6 1.76 -5.67 5.37
N GLY A 7 1.57 -6.00 4.10
CA GLY A 7 1.62 -5.01 3.04
C GLY A 7 0.35 -4.15 3.10
N TYR A 8 0.49 -2.85 3.16
CA TYR A 8 -0.64 -1.93 3.29
C TYR A 8 -0.60 -0.95 2.12
N ALA A 9 -1.48 -1.18 1.17
CA ALA A 9 -1.49 -0.44 -0.09
C ALA A 9 -2.65 0.56 -0.14
N LEU A 10 -2.32 1.83 -0.38
CA LEU A 10 -3.29 2.92 -0.48
C LEU A 10 -3.46 3.35 -1.93
N SER A 11 -4.66 3.22 -2.46
CA SER A 11 -5.02 3.85 -3.72
C SER A 11 -5.56 5.26 -3.49
N ALA A 12 -5.74 6.04 -4.56
CA ALA A 12 -6.02 7.47 -4.45
C ALA A 12 -7.50 7.77 -4.16
N SER A 13 -7.94 7.46 -2.95
CA SER A 13 -9.22 7.91 -2.41
C SER A 13 -8.94 8.87 -1.25
N PHE A 14 -8.69 10.13 -1.57
CA PHE A 14 -8.16 11.11 -0.63
C PHE A 14 -9.12 11.41 0.53
N CYS A 15 -10.43 11.36 0.28
CA CYS A 15 -11.43 11.60 1.34
C CYS A 15 -11.44 10.49 2.40
N THR A 16 -10.86 9.33 2.13
CA THR A 16 -10.80 8.21 3.07
C THR A 16 -9.39 8.00 3.65
N PHE A 17 -8.40 8.78 3.22
CA PHE A 17 -7.01 8.59 3.65
C PHE A 17 -6.85 8.66 5.16
N SER A 18 -7.45 9.66 5.83
CA SER A 18 -7.31 9.77 7.27
C SER A 18 -7.81 8.53 8.01
N LYS A 19 -8.91 7.95 7.56
CA LYS A 19 -9.45 6.71 8.14
C LYS A 19 -8.54 5.52 7.88
N SER A 20 -8.02 5.42 6.65
CA SER A 20 -7.11 4.34 6.29
C SER A 20 -5.78 4.43 7.04
N ILE A 21 -5.21 5.62 7.16
CA ILE A 21 -3.96 5.84 7.90
C ILE A 21 -4.16 5.54 9.38
N ALA A 22 -5.34 5.85 9.95
CA ALA A 22 -5.65 5.49 11.33
C ALA A 22 -5.63 3.96 11.54
N GLN A 23 -6.12 3.19 10.58
CA GLN A 23 -6.06 1.72 10.65
C GLN A 23 -4.64 1.19 10.48
N LEU A 24 -3.87 1.79 9.59
CA LEU A 24 -2.45 1.48 9.43
C LEU A 24 -1.70 1.69 10.76
N LYS A 25 -1.96 2.82 11.40
CA LYS A 25 -1.37 3.13 12.71
C LYS A 25 -1.72 2.07 13.75
N LYS A 26 -2.97 1.60 13.78
CA LYS A 26 -3.38 0.53 14.69
C LYS A 26 -2.61 -0.76 14.45
N LEU A 27 -2.39 -1.12 13.19
CA LEU A 27 -1.61 -2.31 12.87
C LEU A 27 -0.17 -2.21 13.39
N VAL A 28 0.44 -1.03 13.23
CA VAL A 28 1.78 -0.79 13.78
C VAL A 28 1.78 -0.90 15.31
N GLU A 29 0.80 -0.30 15.97
CA GLU A 29 0.67 -0.35 17.43
C GLU A 29 0.43 -1.77 17.96
N MET A 30 -0.21 -2.62 17.16
CA MET A 30 -0.42 -4.03 17.49
C MET A 30 0.83 -4.89 17.29
N GLY A 31 1.91 -4.32 16.79
CA GLY A 31 3.19 -5.01 16.64
C GLY A 31 3.43 -5.66 15.29
N TYR A 32 2.57 -5.44 14.30
CA TYR A 32 2.79 -5.95 12.96
C TYR A 32 3.89 -5.15 12.24
N ASP A 33 4.60 -5.83 11.35
CA ASP A 33 5.57 -5.18 10.47
C ASP A 33 4.83 -4.70 9.23
N VAL A 34 4.56 -3.40 9.14
CA VAL A 34 3.73 -2.84 8.08
C VAL A 34 4.61 -2.28 6.96
N ILE A 35 4.38 -2.76 5.75
CA ILE A 35 5.10 -2.35 4.55
C ILE A 35 4.17 -1.45 3.72
N PRO A 36 4.45 -0.14 3.64
CA PRO A 36 3.55 0.80 2.97
C PRO A 36 3.76 0.82 1.46
N ILE A 37 2.66 0.82 0.73
CA ILE A 37 2.64 0.91 -0.73
C ILE A 37 1.62 1.97 -1.10
N MET A 38 1.94 2.86 -2.03
CA MET A 38 1.01 3.89 -2.48
C MET A 38 0.94 3.91 -4.01
N SER A 39 -0.26 4.11 -4.55
CA SER A 39 -0.43 4.31 -5.98
C SER A 39 0.27 5.60 -6.42
N THR A 40 0.54 5.74 -7.71
CA THR A 40 1.16 6.95 -8.25
C THR A 40 0.36 8.19 -7.87
N ASN A 41 -0.95 8.17 -8.07
CA ASN A 41 -1.80 9.30 -7.72
C ASN A 41 -1.82 9.59 -6.21
N ALA A 42 -1.84 8.55 -5.38
CA ALA A 42 -1.84 8.71 -3.93
C ALA A 42 -0.55 9.38 -3.44
N SER A 43 0.59 9.08 -4.07
CA SER A 43 1.90 9.58 -3.64
C SER A 43 2.32 10.89 -4.32
N THR A 44 1.57 11.39 -5.32
CA THR A 44 1.98 12.57 -6.10
C THR A 44 0.94 13.69 -6.16
N LYS A 45 -0.34 13.42 -5.90
CA LYS A 45 -1.40 14.43 -6.06
C LYS A 45 -1.64 15.19 -4.77
N ASP A 46 -1.58 16.52 -4.85
CA ASP A 46 -2.01 17.39 -3.77
C ASP A 46 -3.51 17.65 -3.91
N THR A 47 -4.23 17.63 -2.81
CA THR A 47 -5.67 17.86 -2.79
C THR A 47 -6.05 18.73 -1.60
N ARG A 48 -7.33 19.10 -1.49
CA ARG A 48 -7.85 19.84 -0.35
C ARG A 48 -7.70 19.10 0.98
N PHE A 49 -7.46 17.78 0.94
CA PHE A 49 -7.27 16.96 2.14
C PHE A 49 -5.83 16.94 2.63
N GLY A 50 -4.90 17.47 1.85
CA GLY A 50 -3.49 17.57 2.19
C GLY A 50 -2.59 17.37 0.98
N THR A 51 -1.30 17.64 1.18
CA THR A 51 -0.31 17.40 0.12
C THR A 51 0.09 15.93 0.09
N ALA A 52 0.50 15.45 -1.09
CA ALA A 52 1.01 14.10 -1.23
C ALA A 52 2.21 13.87 -0.29
N GLN A 53 3.11 14.83 -0.22
CA GLN A 53 4.30 14.71 0.62
C GLN A 53 3.95 14.57 2.10
N THR A 54 2.91 15.26 2.57
CA THR A 54 2.44 15.14 3.95
C THR A 54 1.98 13.71 4.24
N PHE A 55 1.17 13.11 3.37
CA PHE A 55 0.71 11.75 3.54
C PHE A 55 1.85 10.73 3.45
N VAL A 56 2.75 10.89 2.48
CA VAL A 56 3.93 10.01 2.35
C VAL A 56 4.77 10.06 3.62
N THR A 57 5.08 11.27 4.10
CA THR A 57 5.89 11.45 5.31
C THR A 57 5.22 10.82 6.53
N GLU A 58 3.91 11.03 6.70
CA GLU A 58 3.17 10.46 7.81
C GLU A 58 3.22 8.94 7.79
N VAL A 59 2.98 8.33 6.64
CA VAL A 59 3.00 6.88 6.48
C VAL A 59 4.41 6.32 6.73
N GLU A 60 5.43 6.98 6.21
CA GLU A 60 6.82 6.55 6.43
C GLU A 60 7.22 6.66 7.91
N ASN A 61 6.79 7.72 8.58
CA ASN A 61 7.07 7.86 10.01
C ASN A 61 6.36 6.80 10.86
N LEU A 62 5.11 6.48 10.52
CA LEU A 62 4.34 5.47 11.23
C LEU A 62 4.90 4.06 11.06
N THR A 63 5.32 3.71 9.85
CA THR A 63 5.81 2.37 9.53
C THR A 63 7.30 2.20 9.73
N ASN A 64 8.04 3.30 9.85
CA ASN A 64 9.50 3.31 9.87
C ASN A 64 10.10 2.66 8.62
N LYS A 65 9.44 2.80 7.50
CA LYS A 65 9.87 2.26 6.20
C LYS A 65 9.59 3.28 5.10
N LYS A 66 10.34 3.18 4.01
CA LYS A 66 10.07 3.95 2.80
C LYS A 66 8.84 3.39 2.10
N VAL A 67 7.98 4.29 1.60
CA VAL A 67 6.82 3.90 0.81
C VAL A 67 7.27 3.32 -0.52
N ILE A 68 6.72 2.17 -0.88
CA ILE A 68 6.85 1.62 -2.23
C ILE A 68 5.90 2.41 -3.12
N ARG A 69 6.46 3.18 -4.06
CA ARG A 69 5.66 4.06 -4.92
C ARG A 69 6.08 4.03 -6.39
N THR A 70 6.83 3.01 -6.78
CA THR A 70 7.15 2.72 -8.18
C THR A 70 6.77 1.28 -8.50
N ILE A 71 6.51 1.02 -9.77
CA ILE A 71 6.17 -0.33 -10.25
C ILE A 71 7.36 -1.25 -10.01
N GLU A 72 8.57 -0.77 -10.27
CA GLU A 72 9.81 -1.54 -10.12
C GLU A 72 10.03 -1.97 -8.67
N ASP A 73 9.73 -1.10 -7.71
CA ASP A 73 9.88 -1.43 -6.30
C ASP A 73 8.77 -2.36 -5.80
N ALA A 74 7.64 -2.39 -6.48
CA ALA A 74 6.52 -3.27 -6.14
C ALA A 74 6.69 -4.69 -6.70
N GLU A 75 7.43 -4.87 -7.79
CA GLU A 75 7.64 -6.19 -8.39
C GLU A 75 8.18 -7.23 -7.41
N PRO A 76 9.15 -6.92 -6.54
CA PRO A 76 9.72 -7.91 -5.62
C PRO A 76 8.79 -8.35 -4.49
N VAL A 77 7.64 -7.72 -4.31
CA VAL A 77 6.73 -8.03 -3.19
C VAL A 77 6.42 -9.52 -3.10
N GLY A 78 6.14 -10.16 -4.24
CA GLY A 78 5.90 -11.60 -4.29
C GLY A 78 7.18 -12.44 -4.19
N PRO A 79 8.10 -12.35 -5.18
CA PRO A 79 9.30 -13.20 -5.22
C PRO A 79 10.14 -13.13 -3.96
N LYS A 80 10.26 -11.96 -3.33
CA LYS A 80 11.00 -11.78 -2.09
C LYS A 80 10.17 -12.07 -0.84
N LYS A 81 8.91 -12.46 -1.01
CA LYS A 81 8.00 -12.79 0.10
C LYS A 81 7.96 -11.68 1.15
N MET A 82 7.79 -10.44 0.68
CA MET A 82 7.91 -9.27 1.55
C MET A 82 6.78 -9.16 2.57
N CYS A 83 5.59 -9.67 2.24
CA CYS A 83 4.45 -9.64 3.15
C CYS A 83 3.83 -11.03 3.31
N ASP A 84 3.26 -11.27 4.48
CA ASP A 84 2.45 -12.46 4.72
C ASP A 84 1.02 -12.26 4.23
N VAL A 85 0.53 -11.03 4.32
CA VAL A 85 -0.80 -10.63 3.83
C VAL A 85 -0.70 -9.24 3.22
N LEU A 86 -1.47 -9.00 2.16
CA LEU A 86 -1.53 -7.70 1.50
C LEU A 86 -2.94 -7.15 1.58
N VAL A 87 -3.06 -5.94 2.11
CA VAL A 87 -4.34 -5.22 2.25
C VAL A 87 -4.32 -4.02 1.32
N VAL A 88 -5.39 -3.80 0.59
CA VAL A 88 -5.58 -2.59 -0.22
C VAL A 88 -6.66 -1.74 0.42
N ALA A 89 -6.28 -0.62 1.02
CA ALA A 89 -7.18 0.25 1.77
C ALA A 89 -6.68 1.70 1.75
N PRO A 90 -7.38 2.64 1.12
CA PRO A 90 -8.60 2.43 0.35
C PRO A 90 -8.35 1.73 -0.98
N CYS A 91 -9.37 1.04 -1.50
CA CYS A 91 -9.34 0.45 -2.82
C CYS A 91 -10.38 1.15 -3.68
N THR A 92 -9.95 1.99 -4.62
CA THR A 92 -10.87 2.66 -5.54
C THR A 92 -11.47 1.67 -6.53
N GLY A 93 -12.61 2.03 -7.13
CA GLY A 93 -13.19 1.22 -8.20
C GLY A 93 -12.24 1.01 -9.37
N ASN A 94 -11.46 2.04 -9.73
CA ASN A 94 -10.42 1.93 -10.76
C ASN A 94 -9.37 0.88 -10.38
N THR A 95 -8.88 0.91 -9.15
CA THR A 95 -7.91 -0.07 -8.66
C THR A 95 -8.49 -1.48 -8.68
N LEU A 96 -9.73 -1.65 -8.18
CA LEU A 96 -10.39 -2.95 -8.17
C LEU A 96 -10.59 -3.49 -9.58
N GLY A 97 -11.02 -2.63 -10.52
CA GLY A 97 -11.18 -3.01 -11.92
C GLY A 97 -9.88 -3.45 -12.56
N LYS A 98 -8.78 -2.76 -12.26
CA LYS A 98 -7.45 -3.13 -12.75
C LYS A 98 -6.99 -4.47 -12.17
N ILE A 99 -7.18 -4.68 -10.88
CA ILE A 99 -6.85 -5.95 -10.23
C ILE A 99 -7.61 -7.11 -10.90
N ALA A 100 -8.91 -6.92 -11.11
CA ALA A 100 -9.76 -7.94 -11.73
C ALA A 100 -9.34 -8.27 -13.15
N ASN A 101 -8.75 -7.33 -13.87
CA ASN A 101 -8.34 -7.50 -15.27
C ASN A 101 -6.82 -7.68 -15.44
N ALA A 102 -6.10 -7.91 -14.35
CA ALA A 102 -4.65 -8.13 -14.35
C ALA A 102 -3.85 -6.97 -14.95
N ILE A 103 -4.32 -5.74 -14.79
CA ILE A 103 -3.61 -4.53 -15.22
C ILE A 103 -2.68 -4.10 -14.09
N THR A 104 -1.40 -3.94 -14.40
CA THR A 104 -0.35 -3.74 -13.39
C THR A 104 0.45 -2.45 -13.63
N ASP A 105 -0.24 -1.39 -13.98
CA ASP A 105 0.38 -0.12 -14.35
C ASP A 105 0.52 0.87 -13.18
N THR A 106 0.34 0.41 -11.96
CA THR A 106 0.56 1.20 -10.74
C THR A 106 1.33 0.37 -9.71
N PRO A 107 1.99 1.01 -8.72
CA PRO A 107 2.64 0.27 -7.64
C PRO A 107 1.69 -0.66 -6.89
N VAL A 108 0.47 -0.20 -6.61
CA VAL A 108 -0.54 -0.99 -5.90
C VAL A 108 -0.95 -2.22 -6.71
N THR A 109 -1.31 -2.04 -7.97
CA THR A 109 -1.76 -3.17 -8.81
C THR A 109 -0.62 -4.14 -9.11
N MET A 110 0.60 -3.64 -9.26
CA MET A 110 1.78 -4.50 -9.42
C MET A 110 2.04 -5.32 -8.15
N ALA A 111 1.96 -4.69 -6.98
CA ALA A 111 2.14 -5.39 -5.71
C ALA A 111 1.10 -6.50 -5.54
N VAL A 112 -0.16 -6.23 -5.87
CA VAL A 112 -1.24 -7.23 -5.79
C VAL A 112 -0.94 -8.42 -6.70
N LYS A 113 -0.61 -8.17 -7.96
CA LYS A 113 -0.28 -9.27 -8.90
C LYS A 113 0.90 -10.07 -8.40
N SER A 114 1.97 -9.39 -8.01
CA SER A 114 3.20 -10.03 -7.53
C SER A 114 2.92 -10.92 -6.31
N HIS A 115 2.14 -10.40 -5.36
CA HIS A 115 1.79 -11.11 -4.14
C HIS A 115 0.89 -12.32 -4.39
N LEU A 116 -0.12 -12.18 -5.26
CA LEU A 116 -1.03 -13.27 -5.61
C LEU A 116 -0.30 -14.44 -6.28
N ARG A 117 0.76 -14.19 -7.03
CA ARG A 117 1.51 -15.25 -7.71
C ARG A 117 2.19 -16.21 -6.75
N ILE A 118 2.44 -15.82 -5.51
CA ILE A 118 2.97 -16.73 -4.48
C ILE A 118 1.87 -17.29 -3.59
N GLN A 119 0.60 -17.13 -3.98
CA GLN A 119 -0.57 -17.72 -3.32
C GLN A 119 -0.74 -17.33 -1.84
N ARG A 120 -0.41 -16.09 -1.51
CA ARG A 120 -0.66 -15.52 -0.19
C ARG A 120 -1.88 -14.59 -0.21
N PRO A 121 -2.62 -14.49 0.91
CA PRO A 121 -3.77 -13.58 0.99
C PRO A 121 -3.37 -12.10 0.97
#